data_c40dc0ea75301249a129fb051837a420
#
_entry.id   c40dc0ea75301249a129fb051837a420
#
_cell.length_a   1.000
_cell.length_b   1.000
_cell.length_c   1.000
_cell.angle_alpha   90.00
_cell.angle_beta   90.00
_cell.angle_gamma   90.00
#
_symmetry.space_group_name_H-M   'P 1'
#
loop_
_entity.id
_entity.type
_entity.pdbx_description
1 polymer ?
#
loop_
_entity_poly.entity_id
_entity_poly.type
_entity_poly.pdbx_seq_one_letter_code
_entity_poly.pdbx_strand_id
1 'polypeptide(L)'
;MSEKQAVDLGSLLDSMVHTGHPPATEELAKMAAALGKMFEVAPDEVAILTVSQKNKILKFVIPEKLSVIGSIPLSSTNALAARTARERKAELTNTFNTSRHASVFEGVPLGRHPGESIHKMMSAPIVDGTKVIGVIQISRKGHSASNAGPDFTQKDLRALTALSPTLELFLKLFQID
;
A
#
# COMPACT_ATOMS: atom_id res chain seq x y z
N MET A 1 -15.07 -8.12 -3.26
CA MET A 1 -14.62 -8.54 -1.91
C MET A 1 -15.67 -9.49 -1.33
N SER A 2 -15.24 -10.66 -0.89
CA SER A 2 -16.16 -11.57 -0.23
C SER A 2 -16.35 -11.16 1.24
N GLU A 3 -17.51 -11.43 1.78
CA GLU A 3 -17.85 -11.15 3.18
C GLU A 3 -16.84 -11.80 4.16
N LYS A 4 -16.39 -13.00 3.83
CA LYS A 4 -15.37 -13.74 4.59
C LYS A 4 -14.03 -13.00 4.63
N GLN A 5 -13.60 -12.41 3.52
CA GLN A 5 -12.34 -11.66 3.46
C GLN A 5 -12.38 -10.39 4.31
N ALA A 6 -13.52 -9.70 4.33
CA ALA A 6 -13.72 -8.53 5.18
C ALA A 6 -13.68 -8.89 6.67
N VAL A 7 -14.29 -10.03 7.04
CA VAL A 7 -14.27 -10.54 8.43
C VAL A 7 -12.86 -10.91 8.85
N ASP A 8 -12.09 -11.57 7.99
CA ASP A 8 -10.70 -11.95 8.27
C ASP A 8 -9.81 -10.72 8.54
N LEU A 9 -9.95 -9.66 7.73
CA LEU A 9 -9.20 -8.42 7.91
C LEU A 9 -9.60 -7.70 9.21
N GLY A 10 -10.89 -7.63 9.48
CA GLY A 10 -11.42 -7.03 10.72
C GLY A 10 -10.92 -7.77 11.96
N SER A 11 -10.96 -9.09 11.97
CA SER A 11 -10.48 -9.91 13.09
C SER A 11 -8.99 -9.73 13.33
N LEU A 12 -8.20 -9.64 12.27
CA LEU A 12 -6.76 -9.40 12.35
C LEU A 12 -6.47 -8.02 12.96
N LEU A 13 -7.20 -7.00 12.52
CA LEU A 13 -7.05 -5.64 13.04
C LEU A 13 -7.46 -5.54 14.50
N ASP A 14 -8.56 -6.17 14.90
CA ASP A 14 -9.02 -6.21 16.30
C ASP A 14 -7.96 -6.84 17.20
N SER A 15 -7.32 -7.92 16.76
CA SER A 15 -6.22 -8.56 17.47
C SER A 15 -5.05 -7.59 17.69
N MET A 16 -4.68 -6.82 16.66
CA MET A 16 -3.60 -5.84 16.76
C MET A 16 -3.92 -4.70 17.73
N VAL A 17 -5.16 -4.18 17.67
CA VAL A 17 -5.60 -3.09 18.54
C VAL A 17 -5.59 -3.49 20.02
N HIS A 18 -5.96 -4.74 20.33
CA HIS A 18 -6.01 -5.24 21.70
C HIS A 18 -4.63 -5.40 22.36
N THR A 19 -3.56 -5.54 21.59
CA THR A 19 -2.20 -5.73 22.14
C THR A 19 -1.62 -4.46 22.76
N GLY A 20 -2.08 -3.28 22.34
CA GLY A 20 -1.64 -1.99 22.86
C GLY A 20 -0.21 -1.60 22.49
N HIS A 21 0.42 -2.33 21.58
CA HIS A 21 1.76 -2.01 21.06
C HIS A 21 1.74 -2.03 19.53
N PRO A 22 2.75 -1.41 18.88
CA PRO A 22 2.85 -1.44 17.41
C PRO A 22 2.88 -2.87 16.87
N PRO A 23 2.25 -3.13 15.70
CA PRO A 23 2.24 -4.45 15.09
C PRO A 23 3.65 -5.02 14.87
N ALA A 24 3.80 -6.30 15.16
CA ALA A 24 5.05 -7.04 14.94
C ALA A 24 5.18 -7.43 13.47
N THR A 25 6.39 -7.82 13.07
CA THR A 25 6.71 -8.27 11.70
C THR A 25 5.72 -9.32 11.19
N GLU A 26 5.36 -10.30 12.01
CA GLU A 26 4.41 -11.35 11.65
C GLU A 26 3.01 -10.81 11.39
N GLU A 27 2.56 -9.85 12.19
CA GLU A 27 1.25 -9.20 12.02
C GLU A 27 1.21 -8.37 10.73
N LEU A 28 2.29 -7.66 10.39
CA LEU A 28 2.42 -6.93 9.14
C LEU A 28 2.37 -7.88 7.93
N ALA A 29 3.03 -9.02 8.03
CA ALA A 29 2.99 -10.04 6.97
C ALA A 29 1.58 -10.61 6.79
N LYS A 30 0.85 -10.85 7.87
CA LYS A 30 -0.54 -11.31 7.82
C LYS A 30 -1.46 -10.26 7.19
N MET A 31 -1.24 -8.99 7.49
CA MET A 31 -2.00 -7.87 6.89
C MET A 31 -1.75 -7.82 5.38
N ALA A 32 -0.50 -7.89 4.95
CA ALA A 32 -0.14 -7.91 3.53
C ALA A 32 -0.77 -9.11 2.81
N ALA A 33 -0.74 -10.30 3.42
CA ALA A 33 -1.35 -11.50 2.85
C ALA A 33 -2.87 -11.38 2.74
N ALA A 34 -3.53 -10.86 3.76
CA ALA A 34 -4.99 -10.68 3.77
C ALA A 34 -5.43 -9.69 2.67
N LEU A 35 -4.74 -8.55 2.57
CA LEU A 35 -5.01 -7.56 1.52
C LEU A 35 -4.68 -8.12 0.13
N GLY A 36 -3.59 -8.89 0.01
CA GLY A 36 -3.23 -9.54 -1.25
C GLY A 36 -4.32 -10.47 -1.77
N LYS A 37 -4.93 -11.27 -0.89
CA LYS A 37 -6.04 -12.16 -1.25
C LYS A 37 -7.27 -11.40 -1.75
N MET A 38 -7.55 -10.24 -1.20
CA MET A 38 -8.71 -9.43 -1.62
C MET A 38 -8.60 -8.95 -3.06
N PHE A 39 -7.38 -8.74 -3.55
CA PHE A 39 -7.12 -8.20 -4.88
C PHE A 39 -6.42 -9.21 -5.81
N GLU A 40 -6.28 -10.45 -5.36
CA GLU A 40 -5.62 -11.52 -6.11
C GLU A 40 -4.18 -11.15 -6.52
N VAL A 41 -3.44 -10.59 -5.56
CA VAL A 41 -2.02 -10.25 -5.72
C VAL A 41 -1.19 -10.90 -4.62
N ALA A 42 0.12 -10.97 -4.83
CA ALA A 42 1.05 -11.48 -3.82
C ALA A 42 1.25 -10.46 -2.69
N PRO A 43 1.67 -10.90 -1.49
CA PRO A 43 1.91 -9.98 -0.37
C PRO A 43 2.89 -8.85 -0.69
N ASP A 44 3.92 -9.10 -1.52
CA ASP A 44 4.91 -8.09 -1.92
C ASP A 44 4.36 -7.07 -2.95
N GLU A 45 3.13 -7.28 -3.42
CA GLU A 45 2.41 -6.36 -4.29
C GLU A 45 1.45 -5.44 -3.51
N VAL A 46 1.48 -5.52 -2.19
CA VAL A 46 0.73 -4.64 -1.27
C VAL A 46 1.69 -3.68 -0.60
N ALA A 47 1.41 -2.38 -0.69
CA ALA A 47 2.17 -1.36 0.00
C ALA A 47 1.25 -0.44 0.79
N ILE A 48 1.61 -0.16 2.05
CA ILE A 48 0.95 0.83 2.89
C ILE A 48 2.01 1.80 3.39
N LEU A 49 1.75 3.09 3.19
CA LEU A 49 2.63 4.17 3.61
C LEU A 49 1.89 5.06 4.60
N THR A 50 2.59 5.51 5.62
CA THR A 50 2.07 6.52 6.55
C THR A 50 2.62 7.90 6.22
N VAL A 51 1.82 8.94 6.45
CA VAL A 51 2.23 10.34 6.25
C VAL A 51 2.77 10.88 7.56
N SER A 52 4.01 11.39 7.53
CA SER A 52 4.54 12.24 8.59
C SER A 52 4.26 13.69 8.20
N GLN A 53 3.32 14.32 8.88
CA GLN A 53 2.98 15.73 8.63
C GLN A 53 4.10 16.67 9.04
N LYS A 54 4.79 16.34 10.13
CA LYS A 54 5.92 17.11 10.64
C LYS A 54 7.06 17.17 9.63
N ASN A 55 7.42 16.02 9.08
CA ASN A 55 8.57 15.89 8.18
C ASN A 55 8.20 16.04 6.70
N LYS A 56 6.91 16.12 6.37
CA LYS A 56 6.40 16.21 4.98
C LYS A 56 6.86 15.07 4.10
N ILE A 57 6.80 13.84 4.63
CA ILE A 57 7.24 12.63 3.95
C ILE A 57 6.23 11.50 4.11
N LEU A 58 6.32 10.52 3.21
CA LEU A 58 5.68 9.21 3.30
C LEU A 58 6.72 8.16 3.69
N LYS A 59 6.37 7.29 4.64
CA LYS A 59 7.20 6.16 5.07
C LYS A 59 6.46 4.86 4.84
N PHE A 60 7.16 3.84 4.35
CA PHE A 60 6.58 2.50 4.23
C PHE A 60 6.33 1.87 5.59
N VAL A 61 5.15 1.31 5.75
CA VAL A 61 4.76 0.42 6.85
C VAL A 61 4.76 -1.01 6.34
N ILE A 62 4.21 -1.23 5.17
CA ILE A 62 4.20 -2.49 4.42
C ILE A 62 4.69 -2.19 2.99
N PRO A 63 5.62 -2.94 2.43
CA PRO A 63 6.46 -3.98 3.06
C PRO A 63 7.43 -3.40 4.11
N GLU A 64 7.58 -4.13 5.21
CA GLU A 64 8.44 -3.68 6.33
C GLU A 64 9.89 -3.46 5.90
N LYS A 65 10.40 -4.27 4.98
CA LYS A 65 11.76 -4.12 4.43
C LYS A 65 12.02 -2.76 3.80
N LEU A 66 10.99 -2.10 3.27
CA LEU A 66 11.14 -0.78 2.68
C LEU A 66 11.17 0.35 3.72
N SER A 67 10.74 0.09 4.95
CA SER A 67 10.70 1.10 6.01
C SER A 67 12.07 1.66 6.38
N VAL A 68 13.12 0.86 6.20
CA VAL A 68 14.51 1.23 6.51
C VAL A 68 15.28 1.77 5.32
N ILE A 69 14.73 1.70 4.10
CA ILE A 69 15.41 2.12 2.87
C ILE A 69 15.35 3.64 2.71
N GLY A 70 14.27 4.26 3.12
CA GLY A 70 14.12 5.70 3.00
C GLY A 70 12.66 6.15 3.07
N SER A 71 12.42 7.37 2.65
CA SER A 71 11.11 7.99 2.63
C SER A 71 10.85 8.69 1.30
N ILE A 72 9.58 8.97 1.02
CA ILE A 72 9.16 9.68 -0.19
C ILE A 72 8.70 11.08 0.23
N PRO A 73 9.36 12.15 -0.24
CA PRO A 73 8.89 13.51 0.03
C PRO A 73 7.47 13.71 -0.53
N LEU A 74 6.60 14.35 0.24
CA LEU A 74 5.25 14.71 -0.24
C LEU A 74 5.31 15.64 -1.46
N SER A 75 6.41 16.38 -1.62
CA SER A 75 6.65 17.24 -2.78
C SER A 75 7.10 16.48 -4.03
N SER A 76 7.38 15.19 -3.94
CA SER A 76 7.84 14.41 -5.09
C SER A 76 6.83 14.49 -6.25
N THR A 77 7.33 14.83 -7.44
CA THR A 77 6.53 14.90 -8.67
C THR A 77 6.49 13.57 -9.41
N ASN A 78 7.40 12.65 -9.08
CA ASN A 78 7.55 11.36 -9.77
C ASN A 78 6.89 10.19 -9.02
N ALA A 79 6.60 10.34 -7.72
CA ALA A 79 6.00 9.27 -6.94
C ALA A 79 4.48 9.37 -6.95
N LEU A 80 3.83 8.31 -7.41
CA LEU A 80 2.37 8.22 -7.41
C LEU A 80 1.80 8.32 -5.98
N ALA A 81 2.47 7.71 -4.99
CA ALA A 81 2.05 7.79 -3.60
C ALA A 81 1.99 9.25 -3.10
N ALA A 82 2.99 10.06 -3.43
CA ALA A 82 3.02 11.48 -3.07
C ALA A 82 1.88 12.25 -3.73
N ARG A 83 1.61 11.99 -5.00
CA ARG A 83 0.49 12.60 -5.73
C ARG A 83 -0.84 12.20 -5.10
N THR A 84 -1.05 10.93 -4.81
CA THR A 84 -2.25 10.42 -4.15
C THR A 84 -2.51 11.14 -2.82
N ALA A 85 -1.45 11.32 -2.02
CA ALA A 85 -1.56 12.01 -0.74
C ALA A 85 -1.91 13.50 -0.90
N ARG A 86 -1.26 14.20 -1.84
CA ARG A 86 -1.50 15.63 -2.07
C ARG A 86 -2.87 15.91 -2.67
N GLU A 87 -3.27 15.12 -3.66
CA GLU A 87 -4.51 15.33 -4.40
C GLU A 87 -5.72 14.69 -3.73
N ARG A 88 -5.47 13.82 -2.74
CA ARG A 88 -6.53 13.10 -2.00
C ARG A 88 -7.45 12.32 -2.93
N LYS A 89 -6.88 11.74 -3.97
CA LYS A 89 -7.61 11.08 -5.05
C LYS A 89 -7.05 9.69 -5.32
N ALA A 90 -7.96 8.71 -5.42
CA ALA A 90 -7.62 7.37 -5.83
C ALA A 90 -7.43 7.31 -7.36
N GLU A 91 -6.43 6.56 -7.79
CA GLU A 91 -6.10 6.37 -9.20
C GLU A 91 -5.75 4.92 -9.48
N LEU A 92 -6.04 4.46 -10.71
CA LEU A 92 -5.50 3.22 -11.23
C LEU A 92 -4.79 3.46 -12.55
N THR A 93 -3.75 2.68 -12.81
CA THR A 93 -3.08 2.66 -14.10
C THR A 93 -2.69 1.22 -14.43
N ASN A 94 -3.00 0.79 -15.65
CA ASN A 94 -2.62 -0.52 -16.17
C ASN A 94 -1.40 -0.43 -17.11
N THR A 95 -0.84 0.77 -17.23
CA THR A 95 0.35 1.08 -18.03
C THR A 95 1.36 1.85 -17.17
N PHE A 96 1.69 1.29 -16.00
CA PHE A 96 2.60 1.93 -15.06
C PHE A 96 4.02 1.99 -15.63
N ASN A 97 4.62 3.18 -15.59
CA ASN A 97 5.98 3.39 -16.09
C ASN A 97 6.95 3.56 -14.93
N THR A 98 7.70 2.51 -14.62
CA THR A 98 8.67 2.50 -13.52
C THR A 98 9.85 3.43 -13.73
N SER A 99 10.15 3.82 -14.97
CA SER A 99 11.26 4.74 -15.26
C SER A 99 11.07 6.14 -14.68
N ARG A 100 9.84 6.49 -14.32
CA ARG A 100 9.48 7.77 -13.71
C ARG A 100 9.40 7.71 -12.18
N HIS A 101 9.64 6.55 -11.59
CA HIS A 101 9.55 6.36 -10.15
C HIS A 101 10.94 6.20 -9.52
N ALA A 102 11.02 6.49 -8.21
CA ALA A 102 12.26 6.31 -7.47
C ALA A 102 12.66 4.84 -7.48
N SER A 103 13.65 4.52 -8.30
CA SER A 103 14.14 3.15 -8.51
C SER A 103 14.70 2.50 -7.24
N VAL A 104 15.01 3.28 -6.21
CA VAL A 104 15.56 2.78 -4.95
C VAL A 104 14.65 1.75 -4.28
N PHE A 105 13.34 1.93 -4.36
CA PHE A 105 12.37 0.98 -3.79
C PHE A 105 12.15 -0.22 -4.69
N GLU A 106 12.23 -0.04 -6.00
CA GLU A 106 12.13 -1.12 -6.98
C GLU A 106 13.32 -2.09 -6.90
N GLY A 107 14.49 -1.60 -6.53
CA GLY A 107 15.71 -2.40 -6.43
C GLY A 107 15.78 -3.27 -5.17
N VAL A 108 14.85 -3.11 -4.21
CA VAL A 108 14.86 -3.88 -2.97
C VAL A 108 14.33 -5.29 -3.22
N PRO A 109 15.10 -6.36 -2.89
CA PRO A 109 14.63 -7.73 -3.08
C PRO A 109 13.51 -8.06 -2.08
N LEU A 110 12.33 -8.39 -2.62
CA LEU A 110 11.15 -8.79 -1.84
C LEU A 110 10.78 -10.27 -2.09
N GLY A 111 11.78 -11.10 -2.43
CA GLY A 111 11.58 -12.51 -2.72
C GLY A 111 11.18 -12.82 -4.16
N ARG A 112 11.25 -11.83 -5.05
CA ARG A 112 10.96 -11.99 -6.49
C ARG A 112 12.22 -12.22 -7.31
N HIS A 113 12.02 -12.77 -8.51
CA HIS A 113 13.08 -12.87 -9.50
C HIS A 113 13.52 -11.49 -10.01
N PRO A 114 14.81 -11.31 -10.31
CA PRO A 114 15.28 -10.07 -10.93
C PRO A 114 14.55 -9.77 -12.24
N GLY A 115 14.27 -8.50 -12.50
CA GLY A 115 13.58 -8.06 -13.72
C GLY A 115 12.05 -8.03 -13.63
N GLU A 116 11.46 -8.52 -12.54
CA GLU A 116 10.02 -8.34 -12.29
C GLU A 116 9.76 -6.96 -11.72
N SER A 117 9.12 -6.10 -12.49
CA SER A 117 8.80 -4.73 -12.11
C SER A 117 7.29 -4.49 -12.10
N ILE A 118 6.89 -3.35 -11.55
CA ILE A 118 5.48 -2.94 -11.51
C ILE A 118 5.02 -2.55 -12.92
N HIS A 119 3.92 -3.16 -13.37
CA HIS A 119 3.27 -2.83 -14.64
C HIS A 119 1.88 -2.23 -14.45
N LYS A 120 1.23 -2.53 -13.34
CA LYS A 120 -0.14 -2.06 -13.03
C LYS A 120 -0.20 -1.68 -11.58
N MET A 121 -0.93 -0.59 -11.28
CA MET A 121 -1.04 -0.11 -9.91
C MET A 121 -2.37 0.60 -9.66
N MET A 122 -2.92 0.35 -8.46
CA MET A 122 -3.94 1.18 -7.84
C MET A 122 -3.31 1.91 -6.66
N SER A 123 -3.68 3.17 -6.46
CA SER A 123 -3.21 3.97 -5.34
C SER A 123 -4.38 4.75 -4.75
N ALA A 124 -4.59 4.64 -3.45
CA ALA A 124 -5.72 5.28 -2.78
C ALA A 124 -5.29 5.93 -1.47
N PRO A 125 -5.85 7.11 -1.13
CA PRO A 125 -5.55 7.77 0.14
C PRO A 125 -6.26 7.05 1.29
N ILE A 126 -5.60 7.03 2.45
CA ILE A 126 -6.17 6.62 3.73
C ILE A 126 -6.41 7.91 4.50
N VAL A 127 -7.66 8.16 4.89
CA VAL A 127 -8.06 9.45 5.45
C VAL A 127 -8.60 9.31 6.88
N ASP A 128 -8.32 10.32 7.68
CA ASP A 128 -8.92 10.57 8.99
C ASP A 128 -9.68 11.90 8.87
N GLY A 129 -10.99 11.81 8.72
CA GLY A 129 -11.81 12.99 8.41
C GLY A 129 -11.41 13.62 7.08
N THR A 130 -10.86 14.83 7.12
CA THR A 130 -10.39 15.56 5.94
C THR A 130 -8.87 15.42 5.72
N LYS A 131 -8.17 14.76 6.63
CA LYS A 131 -6.71 14.65 6.62
C LYS A 131 -6.28 13.32 6.01
N VAL A 132 -5.36 13.34 5.06
CA VAL A 132 -4.71 12.12 4.55
C VAL A 132 -3.63 11.72 5.55
N ILE A 133 -3.76 10.51 6.09
CA ILE A 133 -2.80 9.95 7.05
C ILE A 133 -1.92 8.86 6.44
N GLY A 134 -2.25 8.41 5.24
CA GLY A 134 -1.46 7.40 4.54
C GLY A 134 -1.96 7.16 3.13
N VAL A 135 -1.31 6.20 2.50
CA VAL A 135 -1.63 5.74 1.13
C VAL A 135 -1.53 4.22 1.10
N ILE A 136 -2.48 3.57 0.44
CA ILE A 136 -2.37 2.16 0.08
C ILE A 136 -2.16 2.03 -1.41
N GLN A 137 -1.25 1.14 -1.80
CA GLN A 137 -1.00 0.79 -3.19
C GLN A 137 -1.07 -0.72 -3.38
N ILE A 138 -1.79 -1.13 -4.40
CA ILE A 138 -1.85 -2.52 -4.86
C ILE A 138 -1.26 -2.55 -6.26
N SER A 139 -0.26 -3.40 -6.47
CA SER A 139 0.45 -3.49 -7.74
C SER A 139 0.38 -4.89 -8.32
N ARG A 140 0.68 -4.99 -9.63
CA ARG A 140 0.94 -6.25 -10.30
C ARG A 140 2.31 -6.16 -10.94
N LYS A 141 3.17 -7.09 -10.56
CA LYS A 141 4.57 -7.17 -10.99
C LYS A 141 4.77 -8.34 -11.93
N GLY A 142 5.71 -8.20 -12.83
CA GLY A 142 6.08 -9.26 -13.77
C GLY A 142 7.20 -8.81 -14.69
N HIS A 143 7.67 -9.72 -15.54
CA HIS A 143 8.68 -9.41 -16.55
C HIS A 143 8.11 -8.55 -17.69
N SER A 144 6.79 -8.61 -17.89
CA SER A 144 6.06 -7.82 -18.87
C SER A 144 4.64 -7.53 -18.36
N ALA A 145 3.94 -6.62 -19.02
CA ALA A 145 2.57 -6.30 -18.69
C ALA A 145 1.64 -7.54 -18.78
N SER A 146 1.87 -8.42 -19.74
CA SER A 146 1.08 -9.65 -19.89
C SER A 146 1.38 -10.68 -18.79
N ASN A 147 2.61 -10.73 -18.26
CA ASN A 147 2.97 -11.61 -17.14
C ASN A 147 2.50 -11.08 -15.79
N ALA A 148 2.25 -9.78 -15.68
CA ALA A 148 1.88 -9.16 -14.41
C ALA A 148 0.47 -9.51 -13.93
N GLY A 149 -0.35 -10.09 -14.79
CA GLY A 149 -1.73 -10.47 -14.49
C GLY A 149 -2.77 -9.54 -15.13
N PRO A 150 -4.07 -9.75 -14.83
CA PRO A 150 -5.14 -8.98 -15.47
C PRO A 150 -5.12 -7.50 -15.08
N ASP A 151 -5.74 -6.68 -15.91
CA ASP A 151 -5.91 -5.26 -15.63
C ASP A 151 -6.75 -5.04 -14.36
N PHE A 152 -6.40 -4.02 -13.59
CA PHE A 152 -7.28 -3.51 -12.53
C PHE A 152 -8.48 -2.80 -13.16
N THR A 153 -9.63 -2.93 -12.50
CA THR A 153 -10.89 -2.32 -12.94
C THR A 153 -11.31 -1.19 -12.00
N GLN A 154 -12.27 -0.38 -12.42
CA GLN A 154 -12.86 0.63 -11.54
C GLN A 154 -13.56 0.00 -10.33
N LYS A 155 -14.08 -1.22 -10.47
CA LYS A 155 -14.63 -1.98 -9.35
C LYS A 155 -13.56 -2.29 -8.31
N ASP A 156 -12.36 -2.70 -8.76
CA ASP A 156 -11.21 -2.94 -7.88
C ASP A 156 -10.82 -1.67 -7.14
N LEU A 157 -10.76 -0.54 -7.83
CA LEU A 157 -10.41 0.75 -7.23
C LEU A 157 -11.45 1.20 -6.18
N ARG A 158 -12.74 0.98 -6.44
CA ARG A 158 -13.78 1.26 -5.46
C ARG A 158 -13.65 0.37 -4.22
N ALA A 159 -13.34 -0.91 -4.40
CA ALA A 159 -13.09 -1.83 -3.29
C ALA A 159 -11.89 -1.38 -2.45
N LEU A 160 -10.83 -0.93 -3.10
CA LEU A 160 -9.65 -0.40 -2.41
C LEU A 160 -9.98 0.87 -1.61
N THR A 161 -10.69 1.80 -2.22
CA THR A 161 -11.09 3.05 -1.58
C THR A 161 -11.99 2.80 -0.36
N ALA A 162 -12.85 1.79 -0.44
CA ALA A 162 -13.75 1.41 0.67
C ALA A 162 -13.00 0.88 1.91
N LEU A 163 -11.74 0.51 1.79
CA LEU A 163 -10.91 0.05 2.92
C LEU A 163 -10.38 1.19 3.78
N SER A 164 -10.54 2.45 3.38
CA SER A 164 -9.96 3.59 4.11
C SER A 164 -10.29 3.61 5.60
N PRO A 165 -11.54 3.40 6.05
CA PRO A 165 -11.83 3.39 7.50
C PRO A 165 -11.10 2.28 8.27
N THR A 166 -10.97 1.10 7.67
CA THR A 166 -10.26 -0.03 8.29
C THR A 166 -8.76 0.25 8.37
N LEU A 167 -8.19 0.80 7.29
CA LEU A 167 -6.78 1.13 7.22
C LEU A 167 -6.41 2.35 8.09
N GLU A 168 -7.34 3.25 8.31
CA GLU A 168 -7.19 4.34 9.27
C GLU A 168 -6.89 3.80 10.67
N LEU A 169 -7.67 2.83 11.14
CA LEU A 169 -7.44 2.17 12.43
C LEU A 169 -6.08 1.49 12.49
N PHE A 170 -5.69 0.81 11.42
CA PHE A 170 -4.38 0.18 11.31
C PHE A 170 -3.24 1.21 11.42
N LEU A 171 -3.30 2.30 10.66
CA LEU A 171 -2.25 3.32 10.66
C LEU A 171 -2.13 4.05 11.98
N LYS A 172 -3.22 4.21 12.72
CA LYS A 172 -3.18 4.85 14.04
C LYS A 172 -2.34 4.07 15.06
N LEU A 173 -2.08 2.78 14.82
CA LEU A 173 -1.17 1.99 15.64
C LEU A 173 0.30 2.40 15.47
N PHE A 174 0.63 3.14 14.40
CA PHE A 174 1.98 3.61 14.09
C PHE A 174 2.18 5.11 14.30
N GLN A 175 1.20 5.82 14.84
CA GLN A 175 1.34 7.27 15.03
C GLN A 175 2.38 7.58 16.10
N ILE A 176 3.44 8.25 15.66
CA ILE A 176 4.57 8.67 16.49
C ILE A 176 4.74 10.20 16.46
N ASP A 177 3.94 10.92 15.68
CA ASP A 177 3.99 12.39 15.55
C ASP A 177 3.07 13.10 16.53
#